data_0c8c69dab2650a22ff4c916c87b7062c
#
_entry.id   0c8c69dab2650a22ff4c916c87b7062c
#
_cell.length_a   1.000
_cell.length_b   1.000
_cell.length_c   1.000
_cell.angle_alpha   90.00
_cell.angle_beta   90.00
_cell.angle_gamma   90.00
#
_symmetry.space_group_name_H-M   'P 1'
#
loop_
_entity.id
_entity.type
_entity.pdbx_description
1 polymer ?
#
loop_
_entity_poly.entity_id
_entity_poly.type
_entity_poly.pdbx_seq_one_letter_code
_entity_poly.pdbx_strand_id
1 'polypeptide(L)'
;MILTVTLNTALDLTYRVERLVPHSSHRVTTVTERPGGKGLNVARVLTALGHDVTVTGFVGGATGEALRAGLSGVRDALFPVLGSTRRTVAVVDSSSGDTTQLNEPGPLITPSEWSAFLVSYEHLLTSASAVALCGSLPPGVPVGAYAHLVRGARAAGVPVLLDTSGEPLRRGIAARPDIVKPNADELAELTGSWEPLPATRAARRRGAHAVVASLGPNGLLAATPDGTWQATPAARVSGNPTGAGDSAVAALLAGLVSGNTWPKRLASAVALSAATVLAPVAGEFDAKAYAEFEAGVTVVEHADAA
;
A
#
# COMPACT_ATOMS: atom_id res chain seq x y z
N MET A 1 4.18 -15.86 -9.02
CA MET A 1 4.30 -14.41 -9.09
C MET A 1 3.44 -13.74 -8.02
N ILE A 2 3.80 -12.54 -7.55
CA ILE A 2 2.95 -11.76 -6.65
C ILE A 2 2.11 -10.80 -7.49
N LEU A 3 0.79 -10.73 -7.22
CA LEU A 3 -0.13 -9.82 -7.91
C LEU A 3 -0.37 -8.59 -7.04
N THR A 4 -0.18 -7.37 -7.58
CA THR A 4 -0.59 -6.14 -6.91
C THR A 4 -1.75 -5.48 -7.67
N VAL A 5 -2.80 -5.10 -6.95
CA VAL A 5 -4.01 -4.48 -7.50
C VAL A 5 -4.09 -3.04 -7.03
N THR A 6 -4.15 -2.12 -7.98
CA THR A 6 -4.38 -0.68 -7.75
C THR A 6 -5.60 -0.25 -8.55
N LEU A 7 -6.80 -0.30 -7.96
CA LEU A 7 -8.02 0.05 -8.71
C LEU A 7 -8.06 1.51 -9.14
N ASN A 8 -7.37 2.40 -8.43
CA ASN A 8 -7.30 3.82 -8.73
C ASN A 8 -5.85 4.26 -8.98
N THR A 9 -5.25 3.75 -10.07
CA THR A 9 -3.90 4.11 -10.48
C THR A 9 -3.77 5.61 -10.71
N ALA A 10 -2.56 6.14 -10.63
CA ALA A 10 -2.28 7.55 -10.85
C ALA A 10 -0.97 7.75 -11.63
N LEU A 11 -0.89 8.84 -12.39
CA LEU A 11 0.38 9.40 -12.79
C LEU A 11 0.78 10.41 -11.70
N ASP A 12 1.81 10.07 -10.91
CA ASP A 12 2.29 10.93 -9.83
C ASP A 12 3.24 11.99 -10.40
N LEU A 13 2.87 13.26 -10.20
CA LEU A 13 3.63 14.43 -10.61
C LEU A 13 4.25 15.07 -9.36
N THR A 14 5.55 15.25 -9.35
CA THR A 14 6.23 16.00 -8.29
C THR A 14 6.74 17.32 -8.86
N TYR A 15 6.19 18.42 -8.36
CA TYR A 15 6.63 19.77 -8.65
C TYR A 15 7.50 20.29 -7.52
N ARG A 16 8.68 20.77 -7.85
CA ARG A 16 9.56 21.40 -6.86
C ARG A 16 9.56 22.91 -7.08
N VAL A 17 9.23 23.65 -6.01
CA VAL A 17 9.22 25.12 -6.00
C VAL A 17 10.19 25.60 -4.92
N GLU A 18 10.70 26.81 -5.04
CA GLU A 18 11.58 27.39 -4.03
C GLU A 18 10.83 27.56 -2.71
N ARG A 19 9.63 28.16 -2.76
CA ARG A 19 8.72 28.34 -1.65
C ARG A 19 7.28 28.31 -2.12
N LEU A 20 6.41 27.58 -1.44
CA LEU A 20 4.97 27.54 -1.73
C LEU A 20 4.24 28.64 -0.96
N VAL A 21 3.75 29.67 -1.67
CA VAL A 21 3.04 30.81 -1.08
C VAL A 21 1.64 30.87 -1.70
N PRO A 22 0.56 30.81 -0.90
CA PRO A 22 -0.80 31.00 -1.39
C PRO A 22 -0.97 32.33 -2.13
N HIS A 23 -1.87 32.35 -3.13
CA HIS A 23 -2.21 33.55 -3.92
C HIS A 23 -1.07 34.14 -4.76
N SER A 24 -0.04 33.36 -5.05
CA SER A 24 1.09 33.77 -5.91
C SER A 24 1.33 32.79 -7.06
N SER A 25 2.04 33.26 -8.09
CA SER A 25 2.49 32.40 -9.20
C SER A 25 3.83 31.77 -8.85
N HIS A 26 3.95 30.47 -9.03
CA HIS A 26 5.19 29.74 -8.78
C HIS A 26 5.81 29.26 -10.07
N ARG A 27 7.13 29.40 -10.18
CA ARG A 27 7.90 28.74 -11.23
C ARG A 27 8.38 27.40 -10.71
N VAL A 28 7.99 26.32 -11.39
CA VAL A 28 8.43 24.96 -11.06
C VAL A 28 9.87 24.79 -11.57
N THR A 29 10.78 24.42 -10.69
CA THR A 29 12.18 24.22 -11.03
C THR A 29 12.45 22.82 -11.58
N THR A 30 11.69 21.84 -11.11
CA THR A 30 11.83 20.44 -11.54
C THR A 30 10.46 19.79 -11.56
N VAL A 31 10.18 19.04 -12.62
CA VAL A 31 8.98 18.18 -12.76
C VAL A 31 9.45 16.74 -12.88
N THR A 32 8.91 15.88 -12.05
CA THR A 32 9.12 14.43 -12.13
C THR A 32 7.78 13.75 -12.30
N GLU A 33 7.70 12.81 -13.25
CA GLU A 33 6.52 11.99 -13.51
C GLU A 33 6.84 10.53 -13.22
N ARG A 34 5.93 9.84 -12.52
CA ARG A 34 6.11 8.42 -12.20
C ARG A 34 4.77 7.67 -12.21
N PRO A 35 4.73 6.40 -12.60
CA PRO A 35 3.58 5.55 -12.32
C PRO A 35 3.32 5.51 -10.82
N GLY A 36 2.09 5.76 -10.40
CA GLY A 36 1.74 5.92 -9.00
C GLY A 36 0.49 5.16 -8.59
N GLY A 37 0.24 5.22 -7.28
CA GLY A 37 -0.76 4.45 -6.57
C GLY A 37 -0.13 3.38 -5.69
N LYS A 38 -0.75 3.12 -4.54
CA LYS A 38 -0.18 2.27 -3.47
C LYS A 38 0.33 0.92 -3.98
N GLY A 39 -0.47 0.17 -4.76
CA GLY A 39 -0.06 -1.14 -5.26
C GLY A 39 1.08 -1.10 -6.26
N LEU A 40 1.25 -0.01 -7.02
CA LEU A 40 2.41 0.18 -7.90
C LEU A 40 3.68 0.48 -7.09
N ASN A 41 3.56 1.21 -5.97
CA ASN A 41 4.68 1.39 -5.05
C ASN A 41 5.08 0.07 -4.39
N VAL A 42 4.10 -0.71 -3.91
CA VAL A 42 4.31 -2.07 -3.39
C VAL A 42 5.02 -2.96 -4.43
N ALA A 43 4.59 -2.88 -5.69
CA ALA A 43 5.18 -3.67 -6.78
C ALA A 43 6.67 -3.34 -7.00
N ARG A 44 7.03 -2.05 -7.02
CA ARG A 44 8.43 -1.63 -7.16
C ARG A 44 9.31 -2.16 -6.03
N VAL A 45 8.82 -2.03 -4.79
CA VAL A 45 9.55 -2.52 -3.61
C VAL A 45 9.71 -4.03 -3.67
N LEU A 46 8.67 -4.79 -4.00
CA LEU A 46 8.72 -6.25 -4.17
C LEU A 46 9.71 -6.66 -5.27
N THR A 47 9.73 -5.93 -6.40
CA THR A 47 10.68 -6.16 -7.49
C THR A 47 12.12 -5.90 -7.04
N ALA A 48 12.36 -4.82 -6.29
CA ALA A 48 13.67 -4.53 -5.72
C ALA A 48 14.13 -5.58 -4.69
N LEU A 49 13.18 -6.27 -4.04
CA LEU A 49 13.43 -7.43 -3.18
C LEU A 49 13.61 -8.75 -3.96
N GLY A 50 13.55 -8.72 -5.29
CA GLY A 50 13.80 -9.89 -6.16
C GLY A 50 12.58 -10.76 -6.46
N HIS A 51 11.36 -10.29 -6.18
CA HIS A 51 10.14 -11.03 -6.50
C HIS A 51 9.67 -10.81 -7.94
N ASP A 52 9.07 -11.84 -8.55
CA ASP A 52 8.31 -11.73 -9.82
C ASP A 52 6.94 -11.11 -9.52
N VAL A 53 6.68 -9.91 -10.09
CA VAL A 53 5.51 -9.10 -9.78
C VAL A 53 4.71 -8.77 -11.04
N THR A 54 3.40 -8.95 -10.94
CA THR A 54 2.43 -8.47 -11.95
C THR A 54 1.58 -7.37 -11.32
N VAL A 55 1.41 -6.26 -12.05
CA VAL A 55 0.56 -5.14 -11.63
C VAL A 55 -0.74 -5.15 -12.41
N THR A 56 -1.88 -4.94 -11.73
CA THR A 56 -3.19 -4.76 -12.36
C THR A 56 -4.00 -3.65 -11.69
N GLY A 57 -5.04 -3.20 -12.37
CA GLY A 57 -5.90 -2.08 -11.98
C GLY A 57 -6.30 -1.29 -13.21
N PHE A 58 -7.05 -0.21 -13.07
CA PHE A 58 -7.57 0.55 -14.20
C PHE A 58 -6.55 1.55 -14.74
N VAL A 59 -6.49 1.65 -16.07
CA VAL A 59 -5.61 2.59 -16.78
C VAL A 59 -6.28 3.06 -18.05
N GLY A 60 -6.18 4.37 -18.38
CA GLY A 60 -6.75 4.89 -19.62
C GLY A 60 -6.30 6.30 -19.95
N GLY A 61 -6.54 6.72 -21.20
CA GLY A 61 -6.16 8.02 -21.74
C GLY A 61 -4.64 8.23 -21.83
N ALA A 62 -4.23 9.42 -22.25
CA ALA A 62 -2.81 9.77 -22.41
C ALA A 62 -2.00 9.67 -21.11
N THR A 63 -2.62 10.00 -19.96
CA THR A 63 -2.00 9.82 -18.64
C THR A 63 -1.77 8.35 -18.30
N GLY A 64 -2.67 7.46 -18.74
CA GLY A 64 -2.51 6.03 -18.61
C GLY A 64 -1.39 5.47 -19.48
N GLU A 65 -1.24 5.97 -20.69
CA GLU A 65 -0.11 5.61 -21.59
C GLU A 65 1.22 6.07 -20.99
N ALA A 66 1.29 7.28 -20.46
CA ALA A 66 2.48 7.78 -19.76
C ALA A 66 2.82 6.93 -18.52
N LEU A 67 1.80 6.52 -17.75
CA LEU A 67 1.97 5.60 -16.64
C LEU A 67 2.56 4.26 -17.10
N ARG A 68 2.01 3.63 -18.15
CA ARG A 68 2.51 2.37 -18.71
C ARG A 68 3.95 2.48 -19.19
N ALA A 69 4.27 3.57 -19.89
CA ALA A 69 5.63 3.82 -20.40
C ALA A 69 6.67 3.95 -19.27
N GLY A 70 6.24 4.39 -18.08
CA GLY A 70 7.08 4.50 -16.89
C GLY A 70 7.20 3.21 -16.06
N LEU A 71 6.46 2.14 -16.39
CA LEU A 71 6.58 0.86 -15.67
C LEU A 71 7.93 0.20 -16.00
N SER A 72 8.60 -0.29 -14.97
CA SER A 72 9.86 -1.01 -15.11
C SER A 72 9.94 -2.18 -14.11
N GLY A 73 10.53 -3.29 -14.54
CA GLY A 73 10.78 -4.45 -13.68
C GLY A 73 9.53 -5.23 -13.24
N VAL A 74 8.33 -4.84 -13.69
CA VAL A 74 7.06 -5.48 -13.38
C VAL A 74 6.36 -5.94 -14.65
N ARG A 75 5.52 -6.97 -14.54
CA ARG A 75 4.65 -7.39 -15.64
C ARG A 75 3.38 -6.54 -15.65
N ASP A 76 3.14 -5.84 -16.77
CA ASP A 76 1.94 -5.04 -16.97
C ASP A 76 0.73 -5.92 -17.33
N ALA A 77 -0.26 -5.94 -16.44
CA ALA A 77 -1.59 -6.50 -16.65
C ALA A 77 -2.67 -5.44 -16.29
N LEU A 78 -2.36 -4.16 -16.45
CA LEU A 78 -3.32 -3.08 -16.22
C LEU A 78 -4.48 -3.18 -17.22
N PHE A 79 -5.68 -3.03 -16.69
CA PHE A 79 -6.93 -3.15 -17.44
C PHE A 79 -7.31 -1.81 -18.09
N PRO A 80 -7.48 -1.73 -19.42
CA PRO A 80 -7.81 -0.49 -20.10
C PRO A 80 -9.25 -0.07 -19.84
N VAL A 81 -9.45 1.24 -19.59
CA VAL A 81 -10.76 1.89 -19.42
C VAL A 81 -10.87 3.13 -20.30
N LEU A 82 -12.11 3.58 -20.56
CA LEU A 82 -12.37 4.75 -21.39
C LEU A 82 -11.93 6.06 -20.72
N GLY A 83 -12.08 6.16 -19.39
CA GLY A 83 -11.69 7.34 -18.65
C GLY A 83 -10.18 7.48 -18.51
N SER A 84 -9.70 8.72 -18.40
CA SER A 84 -8.25 8.98 -18.22
C SER A 84 -7.80 8.65 -16.81
N THR A 85 -6.64 8.02 -16.68
CA THR A 85 -5.94 7.83 -15.43
C THR A 85 -5.75 9.18 -14.73
N ARG A 86 -6.03 9.22 -13.43
CA ARG A 86 -5.88 10.42 -12.60
C ARG A 86 -4.42 10.83 -12.44
N ARG A 87 -4.21 12.06 -12.02
CA ARG A 87 -2.91 12.55 -11.54
C ARG A 87 -2.95 12.74 -10.04
N THR A 88 -1.81 12.55 -9.41
CA THR A 88 -1.51 13.01 -8.06
C THR A 88 -0.41 14.06 -8.18
N VAL A 89 -0.65 15.27 -7.72
CA VAL A 89 0.34 16.35 -7.78
C VAL A 89 0.89 16.59 -6.38
N ALA A 90 2.18 16.36 -6.21
CA ALA A 90 2.93 16.70 -5.01
C ALA A 90 3.72 17.99 -5.26
N VAL A 91 3.43 19.06 -4.51
CA VAL A 91 4.21 20.30 -4.55
C VAL A 91 5.17 20.30 -3.37
N VAL A 92 6.46 20.22 -3.66
CA VAL A 92 7.54 20.23 -2.65
C VAL A 92 8.05 21.66 -2.51
N ASP A 93 7.92 22.23 -1.31
CA ASP A 93 8.51 23.48 -0.89
C ASP A 93 9.97 23.24 -0.47
N SER A 94 10.93 23.73 -1.27
CA SER A 94 12.37 23.49 -1.02
C SER A 94 12.89 24.25 0.19
N SER A 95 12.19 25.31 0.62
CA SER A 95 12.62 26.15 1.77
C SER A 95 12.28 25.51 3.12
N SER A 96 11.14 24.80 3.22
CA SER A 96 10.70 24.11 4.43
C SER A 96 10.89 22.60 4.37
N GLY A 97 10.96 22.01 3.17
CA GLY A 97 10.92 20.57 2.96
C GLY A 97 9.50 19.99 2.97
N ASP A 98 8.47 20.82 3.18
CA ASP A 98 7.08 20.37 3.24
C ASP A 98 6.55 19.98 1.86
N THR A 99 5.61 19.06 1.86
CA THR A 99 4.94 18.60 0.63
C THR A 99 3.42 18.76 0.75
N THR A 100 2.85 19.50 -0.21
CA THR A 100 1.39 19.60 -0.39
C THR A 100 0.93 18.68 -1.50
N GLN A 101 -0.05 17.81 -1.22
CA GLN A 101 -0.58 16.87 -2.19
C GLN A 101 -1.97 17.26 -2.67
N LEU A 102 -2.18 17.17 -3.99
CA LEU A 102 -3.46 17.33 -4.65
C LEU A 102 -3.79 16.02 -5.39
N ASN A 103 -4.88 15.37 -4.97
CA ASN A 103 -5.28 14.07 -5.49
C ASN A 103 -6.55 14.19 -6.34
N GLU A 104 -6.50 13.87 -7.62
CA GLU A 104 -7.67 13.75 -8.47
C GLU A 104 -8.49 12.51 -8.08
N PRO A 105 -9.84 12.50 -8.28
CA PRO A 105 -10.70 11.38 -7.86
C PRO A 105 -10.49 10.09 -8.67
N GLY A 106 -10.01 10.21 -9.89
CA GLY A 106 -9.89 9.09 -10.85
C GLY A 106 -11.03 9.01 -11.86
N PRO A 107 -10.92 8.12 -12.85
CA PRO A 107 -11.93 7.96 -13.88
C PRO A 107 -13.22 7.33 -13.34
N LEU A 108 -14.34 7.66 -13.95
CA LEU A 108 -15.59 6.95 -13.72
C LEU A 108 -15.52 5.58 -14.41
N ILE A 109 -15.62 4.51 -13.62
CA ILE A 109 -15.63 3.14 -14.11
C ILE A 109 -17.07 2.70 -14.34
N THR A 110 -17.36 2.23 -15.54
CA THR A 110 -18.68 1.70 -15.89
C THR A 110 -18.90 0.29 -15.30
N PRO A 111 -20.16 -0.14 -15.11
CA PRO A 111 -20.45 -1.50 -14.68
C PRO A 111 -19.89 -2.59 -15.61
N SER A 112 -19.82 -2.33 -16.93
CA SER A 112 -19.24 -3.25 -17.90
C SER A 112 -17.71 -3.36 -17.76
N GLU A 113 -17.00 -2.24 -17.56
CA GLU A 113 -15.56 -2.24 -17.30
C GLU A 113 -15.23 -2.96 -15.99
N TRP A 114 -16.03 -2.71 -14.94
CA TRP A 114 -15.87 -3.42 -13.67
C TRP A 114 -16.06 -4.94 -13.85
N SER A 115 -17.11 -5.36 -14.54
CA SER A 115 -17.38 -6.80 -14.78
C SER A 115 -16.28 -7.46 -15.61
N ALA A 116 -15.78 -6.78 -16.64
CA ALA A 116 -14.68 -7.29 -17.47
C ALA A 116 -13.35 -7.34 -16.69
N PHE A 117 -13.09 -6.36 -15.81
CA PHE A 117 -11.95 -6.39 -14.90
C PHE A 117 -11.98 -7.60 -13.97
N LEU A 118 -13.15 -7.97 -13.43
CA LEU A 118 -13.28 -9.14 -12.55
C LEU A 118 -12.87 -10.42 -13.26
N VAL A 119 -13.25 -10.60 -14.51
CA VAL A 119 -12.82 -11.76 -15.34
C VAL A 119 -11.30 -11.77 -15.52
N SER A 120 -10.70 -10.60 -15.80
CA SER A 120 -9.23 -10.47 -15.89
C SER A 120 -8.54 -10.78 -14.58
N TYR A 121 -9.07 -10.29 -13.47
CA TYR A 121 -8.55 -10.56 -12.13
C TYR A 121 -8.58 -12.05 -11.78
N GLU A 122 -9.70 -12.74 -12.03
CA GLU A 122 -9.84 -14.18 -11.81
C GLU A 122 -8.81 -14.97 -12.64
N HIS A 123 -8.55 -14.57 -13.87
CA HIS A 123 -7.52 -15.19 -14.70
C HIS A 123 -6.11 -14.99 -14.10
N LEU A 124 -5.79 -13.78 -13.61
CA LEU A 124 -4.49 -13.50 -12.99
C LEU A 124 -4.26 -14.29 -11.70
N LEU A 125 -5.33 -14.59 -10.95
CA LEU A 125 -5.25 -15.40 -9.73
C LEU A 125 -4.74 -16.81 -9.98
N THR A 126 -4.97 -17.38 -11.15
CA THR A 126 -4.55 -18.77 -11.48
C THR A 126 -3.03 -18.99 -11.37
N SER A 127 -2.23 -17.93 -11.47
CA SER A 127 -0.76 -17.98 -11.37
C SER A 127 -0.20 -17.17 -10.19
N ALA A 128 -1.07 -16.55 -9.37
CA ALA A 128 -0.65 -15.74 -8.25
C ALA A 128 -0.30 -16.60 -7.03
N SER A 129 0.83 -16.31 -6.39
CA SER A 129 1.23 -16.89 -5.10
C SER A 129 0.72 -16.07 -3.92
N ALA A 130 0.41 -14.79 -4.12
CA ALA A 130 -0.23 -13.88 -3.18
C ALA A 130 -0.76 -12.64 -3.91
N VAL A 131 -1.70 -11.93 -3.28
CA VAL A 131 -2.30 -10.69 -3.79
C VAL A 131 -2.17 -9.57 -2.77
N ALA A 132 -1.74 -8.39 -3.22
CA ALA A 132 -1.93 -7.13 -2.51
C ALA A 132 -3.06 -6.33 -3.13
N LEU A 133 -4.10 -5.99 -2.36
CA LEU A 133 -5.20 -5.12 -2.75
C LEU A 133 -4.99 -3.76 -2.09
N CYS A 134 -4.63 -2.72 -2.87
CA CYS A 134 -4.11 -1.48 -2.31
C CYS A 134 -4.78 -0.23 -2.88
N GLY A 135 -4.99 0.75 -2.02
CA GLY A 135 -5.39 2.11 -2.39
C GLY A 135 -6.89 2.37 -2.36
N SER A 136 -7.28 3.52 -2.89
CA SER A 136 -8.68 3.97 -2.96
C SER A 136 -9.44 3.33 -4.13
N LEU A 137 -10.75 3.48 -4.12
CA LEU A 137 -11.62 3.10 -5.24
C LEU A 137 -11.88 4.33 -6.13
N PRO A 138 -11.81 4.18 -7.46
CA PRO A 138 -12.25 5.24 -8.36
C PRO A 138 -13.79 5.33 -8.40
N PRO A 139 -14.37 6.48 -8.85
CA PRO A 139 -15.81 6.63 -9.05
C PRO A 139 -16.40 5.50 -9.89
N GLY A 140 -17.61 5.05 -9.57
CA GLY A 140 -18.33 3.99 -10.27
C GLY A 140 -17.98 2.57 -9.84
N VAL A 141 -16.82 2.35 -9.20
CA VAL A 141 -16.50 1.06 -8.59
C VAL A 141 -17.32 0.85 -7.31
N PRO A 142 -17.99 -0.31 -7.16
CA PRO A 142 -18.78 -0.57 -5.96
C PRO A 142 -17.94 -0.48 -4.68
N VAL A 143 -18.48 0.12 -3.63
CA VAL A 143 -17.79 0.25 -2.33
C VAL A 143 -17.38 -1.09 -1.72
N GLY A 144 -18.06 -2.19 -2.08
CA GLY A 144 -17.71 -3.57 -1.71
C GLY A 144 -16.70 -4.25 -2.62
N ALA A 145 -16.07 -3.54 -3.54
CA ALA A 145 -15.15 -4.11 -4.53
C ALA A 145 -14.04 -4.93 -3.89
N TYR A 146 -13.34 -4.39 -2.89
CA TYR A 146 -12.28 -5.14 -2.22
C TYR A 146 -12.79 -6.39 -1.51
N ALA A 147 -13.99 -6.36 -0.92
CA ALA A 147 -14.58 -7.56 -0.35
C ALA A 147 -14.88 -8.63 -1.43
N HIS A 148 -15.23 -8.21 -2.65
CA HIS A 148 -15.40 -9.11 -3.78
C HIS A 148 -14.06 -9.73 -4.20
N LEU A 149 -13.03 -8.91 -4.38
CA LEU A 149 -11.68 -9.37 -4.77
C LEU A 149 -11.06 -10.29 -3.72
N VAL A 150 -11.22 -10.00 -2.43
CA VAL A 150 -10.79 -10.89 -1.32
C VAL A 150 -11.45 -12.25 -1.44
N ARG A 151 -12.78 -12.30 -1.66
CA ARG A 151 -13.48 -13.58 -1.80
C ARG A 151 -13.03 -14.38 -3.02
N GLY A 152 -12.79 -13.70 -4.16
CA GLY A 152 -12.25 -14.34 -5.37
C GLY A 152 -10.86 -14.96 -5.13
N ALA A 153 -9.94 -14.22 -4.54
CA ALA A 153 -8.60 -14.72 -4.22
C ALA A 153 -8.66 -15.91 -3.23
N ARG A 154 -9.47 -15.81 -2.18
CA ARG A 154 -9.67 -16.91 -1.24
C ARG A 154 -10.25 -18.17 -1.88
N ALA A 155 -11.22 -18.02 -2.79
CA ALA A 155 -11.79 -19.14 -3.55
C ALA A 155 -10.72 -19.81 -4.44
N ALA A 156 -9.76 -19.04 -4.93
CA ALA A 156 -8.59 -19.54 -5.68
C ALA A 156 -7.46 -20.08 -4.78
N GLY A 157 -7.60 -20.03 -3.46
CA GLY A 157 -6.55 -20.45 -2.52
C GLY A 157 -5.35 -19.49 -2.45
N VAL A 158 -5.51 -18.25 -2.93
CA VAL A 158 -4.44 -17.24 -2.99
C VAL A 158 -4.54 -16.31 -1.77
N PRO A 159 -3.49 -16.22 -0.94
CA PRO A 159 -3.48 -15.35 0.23
C PRO A 159 -3.51 -13.87 -0.16
N VAL A 160 -4.23 -13.07 0.66
CA VAL A 160 -4.55 -11.66 0.37
C VAL A 160 -4.08 -10.73 1.48
N LEU A 161 -3.35 -9.68 1.10
CA LEU A 161 -3.11 -8.52 1.95
C LEU A 161 -3.98 -7.34 1.44
N LEU A 162 -4.72 -6.71 2.36
CA LEU A 162 -5.58 -5.55 2.09
C LEU A 162 -5.02 -4.29 2.75
N ASP A 163 -4.78 -3.23 1.97
CA ASP A 163 -4.37 -1.90 2.42
C ASP A 163 -5.22 -0.81 1.76
N THR A 164 -6.33 -0.48 2.39
CA THR A 164 -7.29 0.55 1.99
C THR A 164 -7.89 1.23 3.21
N SER A 165 -8.73 2.24 3.03
CA SER A 165 -9.29 3.04 4.10
C SER A 165 -10.82 3.15 4.04
N GLY A 166 -11.44 3.69 5.08
CA GLY A 166 -12.86 4.03 5.15
C GLY A 166 -13.79 2.82 4.98
N GLU A 167 -14.90 3.05 4.30
CA GLU A 167 -15.91 1.99 4.09
C GLU A 167 -15.40 0.79 3.23
N PRO A 168 -14.55 0.95 2.20
CA PRO A 168 -13.89 -0.17 1.54
C PRO A 168 -13.09 -1.08 2.48
N LEU A 169 -12.38 -0.51 3.47
CA LEU A 169 -11.68 -1.26 4.50
C LEU A 169 -12.68 -2.03 5.39
N ARG A 170 -13.72 -1.36 5.86
CA ARG A 170 -14.75 -1.94 6.73
C ARG A 170 -15.44 -3.15 6.09
N ARG A 171 -15.75 -3.07 4.79
CA ARG A 171 -16.33 -4.18 4.02
C ARG A 171 -15.30 -5.25 3.66
N GLY A 172 -14.08 -4.81 3.34
CA GLY A 172 -12.99 -5.70 2.96
C GLY A 172 -12.55 -6.63 4.08
N ILE A 173 -12.46 -6.12 5.31
CA ILE A 173 -12.06 -6.92 6.48
C ILE A 173 -13.07 -8.04 6.79
N ALA A 174 -14.37 -7.80 6.57
CA ALA A 174 -15.42 -8.80 6.75
C ALA A 174 -15.35 -9.96 5.73
N ALA A 175 -14.66 -9.78 4.61
CA ALA A 175 -14.39 -10.83 3.62
C ALA A 175 -13.25 -11.77 4.02
N ARG A 176 -12.62 -11.54 5.18
CA ARG A 176 -11.56 -12.36 5.79
C ARG A 176 -10.25 -12.41 4.99
N PRO A 177 -9.62 -11.27 4.69
CA PRO A 177 -8.26 -11.28 4.13
C PRO A 177 -7.27 -11.88 5.13
N ASP A 178 -6.13 -12.38 4.61
CA ASP A 178 -5.09 -12.97 5.46
C ASP A 178 -4.37 -11.91 6.28
N ILE A 179 -4.11 -10.75 5.68
CA ILE A 179 -3.52 -9.60 6.38
C ILE A 179 -4.31 -8.33 6.02
N VAL A 180 -4.56 -7.49 7.03
CA VAL A 180 -5.03 -6.11 6.84
C VAL A 180 -4.03 -5.16 7.48
N LYS A 181 -3.66 -4.08 6.76
CA LYS A 181 -2.69 -3.11 7.29
C LYS A 181 -3.29 -1.71 7.41
N PRO A 182 -4.05 -1.38 8.45
CA PRO A 182 -4.47 -0.01 8.72
C PRO A 182 -3.32 0.82 9.32
N ASN A 183 -3.38 2.15 9.16
CA ASN A 183 -2.64 3.07 10.02
C ASN A 183 -3.43 3.36 11.31
N ALA A 184 -2.86 4.17 12.23
CA ALA A 184 -3.49 4.46 13.51
C ALA A 184 -4.86 5.15 13.38
N ASP A 185 -4.99 6.10 12.43
CA ASP A 185 -6.23 6.84 12.20
C ASP A 185 -7.31 5.92 11.58
N GLU A 186 -6.94 5.15 10.56
CA GLU A 186 -7.82 4.15 9.93
C GLU A 186 -8.28 3.08 10.94
N LEU A 187 -7.39 2.67 11.85
CA LEU A 187 -7.69 1.73 12.91
C LEU A 187 -8.68 2.32 13.92
N ALA A 188 -8.48 3.58 14.32
CA ALA A 188 -9.37 4.30 15.22
C ALA A 188 -10.76 4.52 14.57
N GLU A 189 -10.81 4.93 13.30
CA GLU A 189 -12.06 5.05 12.55
C GLU A 189 -12.80 3.69 12.44
N LEU A 190 -12.06 2.61 12.19
CA LEU A 190 -12.62 1.28 12.06
C LEU A 190 -13.22 0.76 13.37
N THR A 191 -12.56 1.02 14.51
CA THR A 191 -12.86 0.37 15.79
C THR A 191 -13.55 1.28 16.80
N GLY A 192 -13.42 2.59 16.65
CA GLY A 192 -13.85 3.60 17.64
C GLY A 192 -12.88 3.76 18.82
N SER A 193 -11.68 3.18 18.77
CA SER A 193 -10.69 3.23 19.83
C SER A 193 -9.37 3.78 19.34
N TRP A 194 -8.78 4.72 20.09
CA TRP A 194 -7.45 5.28 19.84
C TRP A 194 -6.32 4.51 20.54
N GLU A 195 -6.66 3.54 21.38
CA GLU A 195 -5.69 2.67 22.03
C GLU A 195 -5.24 1.58 21.05
N PRO A 196 -3.96 1.55 20.61
CA PRO A 196 -3.53 0.69 19.50
C PRO A 196 -3.77 -0.79 19.76
N LEU A 197 -3.44 -1.30 20.94
CA LEU A 197 -3.52 -2.74 21.23
C LEU A 197 -4.97 -3.25 21.26
N PRO A 198 -5.91 -2.67 22.05
CA PRO A 198 -7.32 -3.08 22.00
C PRO A 198 -7.94 -2.88 20.62
N ALA A 199 -7.60 -1.77 19.91
CA ALA A 199 -8.11 -1.49 18.58
C ALA A 199 -7.67 -2.54 17.56
N THR A 200 -6.37 -2.91 17.55
CA THR A 200 -5.85 -3.94 16.64
C THR A 200 -6.52 -5.30 16.87
N ARG A 201 -6.70 -5.69 18.13
CA ARG A 201 -7.44 -6.90 18.50
C ARG A 201 -8.92 -6.83 18.10
N ALA A 202 -9.55 -5.68 18.29
CA ALA A 202 -10.95 -5.46 17.89
C ALA A 202 -11.12 -5.51 16.36
N ALA A 203 -10.20 -4.91 15.60
CA ALA A 203 -10.20 -4.98 14.15
C ALA A 203 -10.07 -6.42 13.65
N ARG A 204 -9.17 -7.23 14.25
CA ARG A 204 -9.02 -8.64 13.91
C ARG A 204 -10.32 -9.43 14.12
N ARG A 205 -11.02 -9.20 15.21
CA ARG A 205 -12.33 -9.86 15.48
C ARG A 205 -13.42 -9.53 14.44
N ARG A 206 -13.23 -8.48 13.62
CA ARG A 206 -14.16 -8.14 12.52
C ARG A 206 -14.00 -9.04 11.28
N GLY A 207 -12.97 -9.89 11.24
CA GLY A 207 -12.88 -10.93 10.21
C GLY A 207 -11.47 -11.22 9.67
N ALA A 208 -10.53 -10.29 9.69
CA ALA A 208 -9.18 -10.53 9.18
C ALA A 208 -8.49 -11.67 9.95
N HIS A 209 -7.70 -12.48 9.23
CA HIS A 209 -6.86 -13.49 9.88
C HIS A 209 -5.77 -12.83 10.73
N ALA A 210 -5.12 -11.79 10.20
CA ALA A 210 -4.21 -10.93 10.94
C ALA A 210 -4.44 -9.45 10.65
N VAL A 211 -4.20 -8.58 11.63
CA VAL A 211 -4.19 -7.12 11.48
C VAL A 211 -2.83 -6.61 11.90
N VAL A 212 -2.17 -5.83 11.04
CA VAL A 212 -0.88 -5.19 11.29
C VAL A 212 -1.08 -3.68 11.22
N ALA A 213 -1.19 -3.03 12.37
CA ALA A 213 -1.38 -1.59 12.47
C ALA A 213 -0.05 -0.85 12.39
N SER A 214 0.06 0.14 11.51
CA SER A 214 1.23 1.02 11.47
C SER A 214 1.04 2.21 12.43
N LEU A 215 2.05 2.42 13.30
CA LEU A 215 2.06 3.41 14.36
C LEU A 215 3.10 4.52 14.09
N GLY A 216 3.36 4.80 12.82
CA GLY A 216 4.36 5.78 12.39
C GLY A 216 5.76 5.45 12.93
N PRO A 217 6.44 6.42 13.58
CA PRO A 217 7.79 6.19 14.11
C PRO A 217 7.85 5.12 15.23
N ASN A 218 6.71 4.71 15.78
CA ASN A 218 6.64 3.69 16.82
C ASN A 218 6.55 2.26 16.26
N GLY A 219 6.67 2.09 14.94
CA GLY A 219 6.73 0.80 14.27
C GLY A 219 5.38 0.18 13.98
N LEU A 220 5.26 -1.13 14.18
CA LEU A 220 4.08 -1.94 13.83
C LEU A 220 3.56 -2.72 15.04
N LEU A 221 2.24 -2.82 15.13
CA LEU A 221 1.55 -3.67 16.10
C LEU A 221 0.70 -4.69 15.35
N ALA A 222 0.91 -5.99 15.61
CA ALA A 222 0.22 -7.06 14.94
C ALA A 222 -0.60 -7.91 15.90
N ALA A 223 -1.89 -8.12 15.57
CA ALA A 223 -2.72 -9.16 16.17
C ALA A 223 -2.94 -10.27 15.14
N THR A 224 -2.49 -11.46 15.43
CA THR A 224 -2.44 -12.61 14.53
C THR A 224 -3.05 -13.86 15.19
N PRO A 225 -3.21 -14.98 14.49
CA PRO A 225 -3.62 -16.24 15.12
C PRO A 225 -2.63 -16.75 16.17
N ASP A 226 -1.34 -16.50 15.96
CA ASP A 226 -0.24 -17.05 16.76
C ASP A 226 0.10 -16.18 17.98
N GLY A 227 -0.49 -14.99 18.11
CA GLY A 227 -0.25 -14.05 19.20
C GLY A 227 -0.32 -12.59 18.76
N THR A 228 0.07 -11.71 19.67
CA THR A 228 0.12 -10.26 19.43
C THR A 228 1.56 -9.78 19.59
N TRP A 229 2.10 -9.10 18.59
CA TRP A 229 3.48 -8.62 18.61
C TRP A 229 3.57 -7.13 18.31
N GLN A 230 4.53 -6.48 18.94
CA GLN A 230 4.96 -5.13 18.59
C GLN A 230 6.39 -5.17 18.05
N ALA A 231 6.60 -4.58 16.89
CA ALA A 231 7.92 -4.39 16.29
C ALA A 231 8.26 -2.91 16.28
N THR A 232 9.41 -2.55 16.86
CA THR A 232 9.84 -1.16 17.04
C THR A 232 11.21 -0.96 16.39
N PRO A 233 11.42 0.12 15.60
CA PRO A 233 12.74 0.43 15.04
C PRO A 233 13.71 0.82 16.17
N ALA A 234 15.01 0.55 15.96
CA ALA A 234 16.06 0.90 16.93
C ALA A 234 16.18 2.42 17.14
N ALA A 235 15.89 3.21 16.12
CA ALA A 235 15.92 4.66 16.15
C ALA A 235 14.86 5.28 15.23
N ARG A 236 14.46 6.51 15.51
CA ARG A 236 13.63 7.28 14.61
C ARG A 236 14.44 7.74 13.41
N VAL A 237 13.89 7.55 12.22
CA VAL A 237 14.48 8.01 10.96
C VAL A 237 13.76 9.27 10.51
N SER A 238 14.50 10.28 10.10
CA SER A 238 13.97 11.53 9.53
C SER A 238 14.16 11.55 8.02
N GLY A 239 13.15 11.99 7.29
CA GLY A 239 13.16 12.04 5.83
C GLY A 239 11.76 12.07 5.24
N ASN A 240 11.57 11.48 4.06
CA ASN A 240 10.29 11.45 3.36
C ASN A 240 9.48 10.20 3.77
N PRO A 241 8.38 10.33 4.54
CA PRO A 241 7.59 9.17 4.97
C PRO A 241 6.69 8.57 3.88
N THR A 242 6.62 9.22 2.69
CA THR A 242 5.75 8.78 1.61
C THR A 242 6.19 7.42 1.08
N GLY A 243 5.27 6.45 1.06
CA GLY A 243 5.55 5.09 0.61
C GLY A 243 6.07 4.15 1.71
N ALA A 244 6.37 4.63 2.93
CA ALA A 244 6.78 3.75 4.04
C ALA A 244 5.72 2.68 4.38
N GLY A 245 4.43 3.05 4.31
CA GLY A 245 3.31 2.12 4.44
C GLY A 245 3.25 1.08 3.32
N ASP A 246 3.55 1.49 2.08
CA ASP A 246 3.58 0.59 0.92
C ASP A 246 4.75 -0.40 1.02
N SER A 247 5.89 0.05 1.56
CA SER A 247 7.05 -0.81 1.84
C SER A 247 6.76 -1.83 2.95
N ALA A 248 6.01 -1.44 3.98
CA ALA A 248 5.53 -2.40 4.99
C ALA A 248 4.63 -3.48 4.35
N VAL A 249 3.71 -3.08 3.46
CA VAL A 249 2.87 -4.03 2.69
C VAL A 249 3.75 -5.01 1.89
N ALA A 250 4.75 -4.49 1.18
CA ALA A 250 5.67 -5.31 0.39
C ALA A 250 6.42 -6.33 1.25
N ALA A 251 7.01 -5.91 2.38
CA ALA A 251 7.73 -6.80 3.28
C ALA A 251 6.81 -7.86 3.93
N LEU A 252 5.62 -7.47 4.37
CA LEU A 252 4.64 -8.40 4.93
C LEU A 252 4.21 -9.46 3.91
N LEU A 253 4.00 -9.05 2.66
CA LEU A 253 3.60 -9.95 1.59
C LEU A 253 4.74 -10.87 1.15
N ALA A 254 5.97 -10.35 1.03
CA ALA A 254 7.18 -11.12 0.77
C ALA A 254 7.41 -12.18 1.86
N GLY A 255 7.30 -11.77 3.12
CA GLY A 255 7.42 -12.68 4.26
C GLY A 255 6.29 -13.72 4.33
N LEU A 256 5.08 -13.39 3.87
CA LEU A 256 3.97 -14.34 3.76
C LEU A 256 4.27 -15.42 2.72
N VAL A 257 4.69 -15.01 1.52
CA VAL A 257 5.06 -15.94 0.42
C VAL A 257 6.24 -16.82 0.80
N SER A 258 7.20 -16.28 1.55
CA SER A 258 8.39 -17.02 2.01
C SER A 258 8.13 -17.91 3.23
N GLY A 259 6.92 -17.93 3.78
CA GLY A 259 6.60 -18.73 4.97
C GLY A 259 7.30 -18.25 6.26
N ASN A 260 7.75 -17.00 6.32
CA ASN A 260 8.42 -16.44 7.49
C ASN A 260 7.49 -16.39 8.72
N THR A 261 8.05 -16.52 9.91
CA THR A 261 7.33 -16.31 11.17
C THR A 261 6.87 -14.84 11.32
N TRP A 262 5.85 -14.58 12.14
CA TRP A 262 5.36 -13.24 12.39
C TRP A 262 6.42 -12.26 12.91
N PRO A 263 7.25 -12.63 13.90
CA PRO A 263 8.34 -11.76 14.34
C PRO A 263 9.26 -11.34 13.19
N LYS A 264 9.64 -12.27 12.30
CA LYS A 264 10.50 -11.98 11.16
C LYS A 264 9.82 -11.08 10.13
N ARG A 265 8.53 -11.34 9.80
CA ARG A 265 7.75 -10.49 8.89
C ARG A 265 7.67 -9.05 9.40
N LEU A 266 7.45 -8.88 10.70
CA LEU A 266 7.32 -7.57 11.32
C LEU A 266 8.65 -6.83 11.39
N ALA A 267 9.74 -7.53 11.72
CA ALA A 267 11.08 -6.95 11.70
C ALA A 267 11.44 -6.43 10.31
N SER A 268 11.27 -7.25 9.28
CA SER A 268 11.51 -6.84 7.88
C SER A 268 10.61 -5.67 7.48
N ALA A 269 9.33 -5.66 7.88
CA ALA A 269 8.39 -4.60 7.52
C ALA A 269 8.74 -3.25 8.18
N VAL A 270 9.16 -3.25 9.45
CA VAL A 270 9.63 -2.06 10.16
C VAL A 270 10.91 -1.53 9.54
N ALA A 271 11.89 -2.40 9.31
CA ALA A 271 13.17 -2.02 8.72
C ALA A 271 13.00 -1.44 7.31
N LEU A 272 12.19 -2.07 6.47
CA LEU A 272 11.94 -1.63 5.10
C LEU A 272 11.19 -0.29 5.07
N SER A 273 10.20 -0.10 5.96
CA SER A 273 9.51 1.18 6.13
C SER A 273 10.47 2.28 6.54
N ALA A 274 11.38 2.01 7.48
CA ALA A 274 12.38 2.97 7.92
C ALA A 274 13.39 3.30 6.80
N ALA A 275 13.84 2.31 6.03
CA ALA A 275 14.74 2.51 4.89
C ALA A 275 14.07 3.30 3.75
N THR A 276 12.75 3.19 3.59
CA THR A 276 11.97 3.99 2.63
C THR A 276 11.95 5.48 3.01
N VAL A 277 11.94 5.82 4.30
CA VAL A 277 11.99 7.22 4.75
C VAL A 277 13.27 7.93 4.28
N LEU A 278 14.36 7.22 4.05
CA LEU A 278 15.62 7.74 3.50
C LEU A 278 15.61 7.89 1.98
N ALA A 279 14.65 7.28 1.30
CA ALA A 279 14.54 7.35 -0.16
C ALA A 279 13.88 8.68 -0.61
N PRO A 280 14.26 9.22 -1.78
CA PRO A 280 13.72 10.48 -2.26
C PRO A 280 12.25 10.40 -2.67
N VAL A 281 11.75 9.20 -3.00
CA VAL A 281 10.42 8.99 -3.59
C VAL A 281 9.78 7.67 -3.13
N ALA A 282 8.45 7.63 -3.13
CA ALA A 282 7.68 6.43 -2.83
C ALA A 282 8.00 5.25 -3.77
N GLY A 283 7.98 4.04 -3.24
CA GLY A 283 8.30 2.81 -3.98
C GLY A 283 9.79 2.55 -4.14
N GLU A 284 10.64 3.31 -3.45
CA GLU A 284 12.08 3.10 -3.32
C GLU A 284 12.47 2.98 -1.84
N PHE A 285 13.63 2.40 -1.58
CA PHE A 285 14.22 2.31 -0.24
C PHE A 285 15.75 2.25 -0.34
N ASP A 286 16.44 2.67 0.71
CA ASP A 286 17.88 2.50 0.84
C ASP A 286 18.20 1.05 1.23
N ALA A 287 18.78 0.29 0.29
CA ALA A 287 19.05 -1.14 0.49
C ALA A 287 20.11 -1.40 1.59
N LYS A 288 21.10 -0.49 1.76
CA LYS A 288 22.09 -0.61 2.81
C LYS A 288 21.46 -0.36 4.18
N ALA A 289 20.70 0.72 4.30
CA ALA A 289 19.97 1.03 5.52
C ALA A 289 18.96 -0.07 5.89
N TYR A 290 18.28 -0.67 4.90
CA TYR A 290 17.38 -1.80 5.14
C TYR A 290 18.08 -2.95 5.85
N ALA A 291 19.24 -3.40 5.33
CA ALA A 291 20.01 -4.48 5.93
C ALA A 291 20.51 -4.14 7.35
N GLU A 292 20.93 -2.89 7.58
CA GLU A 292 21.36 -2.41 8.88
C GLU A 292 20.21 -2.31 9.88
N PHE A 293 19.06 -1.78 9.45
CA PHE A 293 17.88 -1.59 10.32
C PHE A 293 17.24 -2.91 10.72
N GLU A 294 17.19 -3.90 9.84
CA GLU A 294 16.56 -5.20 10.13
C GLU A 294 17.19 -5.88 11.37
N ALA A 295 18.52 -5.80 11.51
CA ALA A 295 19.22 -6.32 12.66
C ALA A 295 18.93 -5.58 13.98
N GLY A 296 18.49 -4.31 13.90
CA GLY A 296 18.21 -3.47 15.06
C GLY A 296 16.74 -3.43 15.49
N VAL A 297 15.81 -4.04 14.74
CA VAL A 297 14.39 -4.05 15.11
C VAL A 297 14.17 -4.93 16.34
N THR A 298 13.51 -4.36 17.35
CA THR A 298 13.05 -5.11 18.52
C THR A 298 11.62 -5.61 18.29
N VAL A 299 11.40 -6.91 18.45
CA VAL A 299 10.07 -7.53 18.38
C VAL A 299 9.73 -8.13 19.73
N VAL A 300 8.61 -7.70 20.31
CA VAL A 300 8.12 -8.13 21.62
C VAL A 300 6.74 -8.74 21.48
N GLU A 301 6.53 -9.88 22.11
CA GLU A 301 5.21 -10.49 22.21
C GLU A 301 4.44 -9.89 23.39
N HIS A 302 3.20 -9.49 23.14
CA HIS A 302 2.27 -9.05 24.18
C HIS A 302 1.49 -10.27 24.69
N ALA A 303 1.54 -10.51 26.00
CA ALA A 303 0.70 -11.51 26.62
C ALA A 303 -0.80 -11.24 26.29
N ASP A 304 -1.52 -12.28 25.98
CA ASP A 304 -2.98 -12.16 25.87
C ASP A 304 -3.52 -11.80 27.25
N ALA A 305 -4.32 -10.72 27.33
CA ALA A 305 -5.08 -10.46 28.56
C ALA A 305 -6.01 -11.66 28.79
N ALA A 306 -5.84 -12.32 29.92
CA ALA A 306 -6.64 -13.44 30.37
C ALA A 306 -8.13 -13.07 30.47
#